data_3c46318da0a0e8fe53cd3538236ae207
#
_entry.id   3c46318da0a0e8fe53cd3538236ae207
#
_cell.length_a   1.000
_cell.length_b   1.000
_cell.length_c   1.000
_cell.angle_alpha   90.00
_cell.angle_beta   90.00
_cell.angle_gamma   90.00
#
_symmetry.space_group_name_H-M   'P 1'
#
loop_
_entity.id
_entity.type
_entity.pdbx_description
1 polymer ?
#
loop_
_entity_poly.entity_id
_entity_poly.type
_entity_poly.pdbx_seq_one_letter_code
_entity_poly.pdbx_strand_id
1 'polypeptide(L)'
;MNIKTLLSRIQKTSHTFYVTGLSLNTQSLQKGDIFVAIQGTQKHGAEFIQNAIDKGCIAVLVENRDIQCSVPSIRIDNLSSYLSVLAQTFYQEAQNIKLIGITGTNGKTSVSFFISQLLEALNVRTGVIGTLGISHSDNKTSNTTPDIFTIYKSLQEYSKKGIEVAVIEAASHALIQNRL
;
A
#
# COMPACT_ATOMS: atom_id res chain seq x y z
N MET A 1 11.61 -9.84 -1.54
CA MET A 1 12.05 -9.79 -0.11
C MET A 1 11.78 -11.13 0.55
N ASN A 2 12.60 -11.59 1.52
CA ASN A 2 12.31 -12.81 2.28
C ASN A 2 11.24 -12.54 3.34
N ILE A 3 10.29 -13.49 3.54
CA ILE A 3 9.19 -13.34 4.52
C ILE A 3 9.68 -13.13 5.96
N LYS A 4 10.81 -13.75 6.35
CA LYS A 4 11.40 -13.54 7.68
C LYS A 4 11.84 -12.10 7.90
N THR A 5 12.41 -11.46 6.87
CA THR A 5 12.78 -10.05 6.90
C THR A 5 11.54 -9.16 6.99
N LEU A 6 10.51 -9.46 6.19
CA LEU A 6 9.26 -8.71 6.19
C LEU A 6 8.57 -8.72 7.57
N LEU A 7 8.55 -9.87 8.23
CA LEU A 7 7.88 -10.02 9.53
C LEU A 7 8.80 -9.78 10.75
N SER A 8 10.06 -9.44 10.55
CA SER A 8 11.07 -9.34 11.62
C SER A 8 10.68 -8.40 12.78
N ARG A 9 9.91 -7.36 12.48
CA ARG A 9 9.43 -6.35 13.45
C ARG A 9 8.05 -6.64 14.04
N ILE A 10 7.41 -7.75 13.62
CA ILE A 10 6.03 -8.09 13.98
C ILE A 10 6.02 -9.40 14.77
N GLN A 11 6.48 -10.48 14.15
CA GLN A 11 6.58 -11.79 14.78
C GLN A 11 7.60 -12.69 14.08
N LYS A 12 8.11 -13.70 14.79
CA LYS A 12 8.95 -14.74 14.19
C LYS A 12 8.11 -15.69 13.34
N THR A 13 8.66 -16.16 12.22
CA THR A 13 8.04 -17.18 11.38
C THR A 13 9.06 -18.27 11.00
N SER A 14 8.59 -19.52 10.92
CA SER A 14 9.36 -20.65 10.40
C SER A 14 9.39 -20.67 8.87
N HIS A 15 8.43 -20.04 8.21
CA HIS A 15 8.33 -19.99 6.76
C HIS A 15 9.54 -19.33 6.11
N THR A 16 9.93 -19.83 4.94
CA THR A 16 11.05 -19.29 4.16
C THR A 16 10.66 -19.28 2.68
N PHE A 17 10.27 -18.11 2.17
CA PHE A 17 9.98 -17.87 0.75
C PHE A 17 10.19 -16.40 0.44
N TYR A 18 10.29 -16.08 -0.86
CA TYR A 18 10.47 -14.72 -1.35
C TYR A 18 9.14 -14.12 -1.81
N VAL A 19 8.92 -12.88 -1.46
CA VAL A 19 7.71 -12.09 -1.73
C VAL A 19 8.02 -11.04 -2.78
N THR A 20 7.13 -10.85 -3.75
CA THR A 20 7.27 -9.86 -4.82
C THR A 20 6.47 -8.59 -4.57
N GLY A 21 5.40 -8.67 -3.77
CA GLY A 21 4.56 -7.53 -3.42
C GLY A 21 3.61 -7.83 -2.27
N LEU A 22 2.89 -6.79 -1.84
CA LEU A 22 1.86 -6.84 -0.80
C LEU A 22 0.55 -6.29 -1.38
N SER A 23 -0.57 -6.95 -1.12
CA SER A 23 -1.87 -6.47 -1.58
C SER A 23 -2.97 -6.68 -0.53
N LEU A 24 -3.80 -5.65 -0.33
CA LEU A 24 -5.06 -5.68 0.43
C LEU A 24 -6.27 -6.00 -0.46
N ASN A 25 -6.08 -5.96 -1.78
CA ASN A 25 -7.17 -6.09 -2.74
C ASN A 25 -6.83 -7.12 -3.81
N THR A 26 -7.70 -8.11 -3.97
CA THR A 26 -7.53 -9.14 -5.00
C THR A 26 -7.55 -8.58 -6.43
N GLN A 27 -8.12 -7.39 -6.67
CA GLN A 27 -8.10 -6.79 -8.01
C GLN A 27 -6.70 -6.31 -8.44
N SER A 28 -5.90 -5.79 -7.50
CA SER A 28 -4.55 -5.29 -7.74
C SER A 28 -3.45 -6.33 -7.50
N LEU A 29 -3.83 -7.51 -6.96
CA LEU A 29 -2.90 -8.59 -6.62
C LEU A 29 -2.23 -9.16 -7.87
N GLN A 30 -0.93 -9.34 -7.80
CA GLN A 30 -0.10 -9.94 -8.83
C GLN A 30 0.44 -11.30 -8.39
N LYS A 31 0.83 -12.14 -9.36
CA LYS A 31 1.46 -13.43 -9.07
C LYS A 31 2.75 -13.23 -8.26
N GLY A 32 2.88 -13.96 -7.17
CA GLY A 32 4.03 -13.86 -6.27
C GLY A 32 3.82 -12.91 -5.09
N ASP A 33 2.71 -12.18 -5.03
CA ASP A 33 2.38 -11.29 -3.92
C ASP A 33 1.89 -12.06 -2.69
N ILE A 34 1.99 -11.42 -1.54
CA ILE A 34 1.24 -11.79 -0.33
C ILE A 34 -0.10 -11.07 -0.33
N PHE A 35 -1.17 -11.81 -0.09
CA PHE A 35 -2.47 -11.22 0.21
C PHE A 35 -2.60 -10.95 1.72
N VAL A 36 -2.95 -9.72 2.09
CA VAL A 36 -3.10 -9.26 3.47
C VAL A 36 -4.59 -9.14 3.79
N ALA A 37 -5.11 -10.11 4.53
CA ALA A 37 -6.52 -10.26 4.84
C ALA A 37 -6.85 -9.68 6.22
N ILE A 38 -7.28 -8.43 6.26
CA ILE A 38 -7.72 -7.69 7.45
C ILE A 38 -9.23 -7.54 7.49
N GLN A 39 -9.77 -7.07 8.61
CA GLN A 39 -11.18 -6.67 8.71
C GLN A 39 -11.41 -5.42 7.83
N GLY A 40 -12.29 -5.55 6.87
CA GLY A 40 -12.80 -4.43 6.07
C GLY A 40 -14.07 -3.82 6.68
N THR A 41 -14.63 -2.79 6.03
CA THR A 41 -15.85 -2.11 6.49
C THR A 41 -17.10 -2.99 6.43
N GLN A 42 -17.20 -3.89 5.47
CA GLN A 42 -18.37 -4.77 5.28
C GLN A 42 -18.03 -6.25 5.45
N LYS A 43 -16.85 -6.66 5.01
CA LYS A 43 -16.41 -8.07 4.97
C LYS A 43 -14.98 -8.19 5.49
N HIS A 44 -14.67 -9.35 6.05
CA HIS A 44 -13.30 -9.68 6.38
C HIS A 44 -12.54 -10.14 5.13
N GLY A 45 -11.29 -9.70 4.97
CA GLY A 45 -10.44 -10.10 3.85
C GLY A 45 -10.29 -11.61 3.67
N ALA A 46 -10.46 -12.39 4.74
CA ALA A 46 -10.42 -13.85 4.70
C ALA A 46 -11.44 -14.48 3.72
N GLU A 47 -12.55 -13.81 3.45
CA GLU A 47 -13.55 -14.27 2.48
C GLU A 47 -13.03 -14.27 1.03
N PHE A 48 -11.96 -13.51 0.77
CA PHE A 48 -11.36 -13.36 -0.55
C PHE A 48 -10.08 -14.18 -0.76
N ILE A 49 -9.69 -15.01 0.22
CA ILE A 49 -8.44 -15.78 0.17
C ILE A 49 -8.42 -16.70 -1.05
N GLN A 50 -9.52 -17.43 -1.34
CA GLN A 50 -9.58 -18.30 -2.50
C GLN A 50 -9.35 -17.52 -3.81
N ASN A 51 -9.99 -16.37 -3.95
CA ASN A 51 -9.79 -15.49 -5.11
C ASN A 51 -8.35 -14.98 -5.22
N ALA A 52 -7.69 -14.68 -4.09
CA ALA A 52 -6.28 -14.31 -4.07
C ALA A 52 -5.37 -15.47 -4.51
N ILE A 53 -5.67 -16.69 -4.07
CA ILE A 53 -4.94 -17.90 -4.48
C ILE A 53 -5.10 -18.14 -5.99
N ASP A 54 -6.31 -18.06 -6.52
CA ASP A 54 -6.60 -18.23 -7.94
C ASP A 54 -5.84 -17.21 -8.81
N LYS A 55 -5.54 -16.02 -8.25
CA LYS A 55 -4.70 -14.99 -8.88
C LYS A 55 -3.19 -15.15 -8.65
N GLY A 56 -2.79 -16.18 -7.92
CA GLY A 56 -1.40 -16.56 -7.75
C GLY A 56 -0.68 -15.90 -6.58
N CYS A 57 -1.41 -15.51 -5.51
CA CYS A 57 -0.74 -15.17 -4.26
C CYS A 57 0.03 -16.39 -3.73
N ILE A 58 1.18 -16.15 -3.12
CA ILE A 58 2.05 -17.23 -2.63
C ILE A 58 1.91 -17.49 -1.14
N ALA A 59 1.28 -16.59 -0.42
CA ALA A 59 0.97 -16.70 1.00
C ALA A 59 -0.11 -15.69 1.38
N VAL A 60 -0.72 -15.90 2.55
CA VAL A 60 -1.69 -14.98 3.15
C VAL A 60 -1.27 -14.60 4.55
N LEU A 61 -1.38 -13.30 4.89
CA LEU A 61 -1.35 -12.82 6.27
C LEU A 61 -2.79 -12.59 6.69
N VAL A 62 -3.22 -13.17 7.82
CA VAL A 62 -4.62 -13.13 8.23
C VAL A 62 -4.75 -12.50 9.61
N GLU A 63 -5.61 -11.52 9.74
CA GLU A 63 -5.87 -10.85 11.01
C GLU A 63 -6.72 -11.71 11.94
N ASN A 64 -6.24 -11.97 13.16
CA ASN A 64 -6.97 -12.59 14.28
C ASN A 64 -7.60 -13.97 13.99
N ARG A 65 -7.25 -14.64 12.90
CA ARG A 65 -7.87 -15.93 12.51
C ARG A 65 -6.84 -16.92 12.00
N ASP A 66 -7.04 -18.17 12.36
CA ASP A 66 -6.34 -19.29 11.75
C ASP A 66 -7.15 -19.80 10.55
N ILE A 67 -6.54 -19.80 9.39
CA ILE A 67 -7.16 -20.22 8.12
C ILE A 67 -6.32 -21.34 7.51
N GLN A 68 -6.97 -22.44 7.17
CA GLN A 68 -6.36 -23.50 6.35
C GLN A 68 -6.66 -23.26 4.88
N CYS A 69 -5.63 -23.13 4.06
CA CYS A 69 -5.72 -22.97 2.62
C CYS A 69 -4.53 -23.61 1.92
N SER A 70 -4.52 -23.62 0.59
CA SER A 70 -3.50 -24.28 -0.22
C SER A 70 -2.14 -23.57 -0.26
N VAL A 71 -2.06 -22.35 0.28
CA VAL A 71 -0.81 -21.59 0.42
C VAL A 71 -0.49 -21.36 1.89
N PRO A 72 0.77 -21.05 2.26
CA PRO A 72 1.11 -20.67 3.63
C PRO A 72 0.20 -19.57 4.17
N SER A 73 -0.43 -19.82 5.32
CA SER A 73 -1.27 -18.88 6.03
C SER A 73 -0.60 -18.52 7.35
N ILE A 74 -0.42 -17.24 7.61
CA ILE A 74 0.22 -16.72 8.81
C ILE A 74 -0.77 -15.82 9.54
N ARG A 75 -1.22 -16.25 10.72
CA ARG A 75 -2.03 -15.42 11.60
C ARG A 75 -1.18 -14.35 12.26
N ILE A 76 -1.69 -13.13 12.27
CA ILE A 76 -1.11 -11.99 13.00
C ILE A 76 -2.23 -11.29 13.76
N ASP A 77 -2.10 -11.20 15.07
CA ASP A 77 -3.07 -10.48 15.89
C ASP A 77 -2.93 -8.97 15.65
N ASN A 78 -4.06 -8.28 15.48
CA ASN A 78 -4.14 -6.85 15.15
C ASN A 78 -3.30 -6.46 13.90
N LEU A 79 -3.31 -7.29 12.86
CA LEU A 79 -2.53 -7.09 11.63
C LEU A 79 -2.74 -5.69 11.01
N SER A 80 -3.94 -5.13 11.11
CA SER A 80 -4.27 -3.78 10.64
C SER A 80 -3.38 -2.69 11.26
N SER A 81 -2.91 -2.85 12.50
CA SER A 81 -1.99 -1.91 13.14
C SER A 81 -0.54 -1.99 12.63
N TYR A 82 -0.20 -3.05 11.90
CA TYR A 82 1.15 -3.28 11.36
C TYR A 82 1.26 -2.99 9.85
N LEU A 83 0.21 -2.51 9.19
CA LEU A 83 0.23 -2.27 7.75
C LEU A 83 1.32 -1.28 7.34
N SER A 84 1.51 -0.20 8.11
CA SER A 84 2.59 0.77 7.87
C SER A 84 3.97 0.16 8.06
N VAL A 85 4.16 -0.70 9.07
CA VAL A 85 5.42 -1.41 9.31
C VAL A 85 5.73 -2.36 8.14
N LEU A 86 4.73 -3.11 7.65
CA LEU A 86 4.87 -3.97 6.48
C LEU A 86 5.25 -3.17 5.24
N ALA A 87 4.54 -2.06 4.98
CA ALA A 87 4.80 -1.20 3.84
C ALA A 87 6.21 -0.61 3.87
N GLN A 88 6.62 -0.02 5.00
CA GLN A 88 7.97 0.54 5.20
C GLN A 88 9.08 -0.51 5.06
N THR A 89 8.84 -1.71 5.61
CA THR A 89 9.83 -2.78 5.53
C THR A 89 9.98 -3.31 4.11
N PHE A 90 8.89 -3.40 3.35
CA PHE A 90 8.90 -3.92 1.99
C PHE A 90 9.39 -2.89 0.97
N TYR A 91 8.87 -1.65 1.03
CA TYR A 91 9.13 -0.57 0.09
C TYR A 91 10.14 0.44 0.66
N GLN A 92 11.37 0.00 0.94
CA GLN A 92 12.38 0.80 1.65
C GLN A 92 12.73 2.11 0.95
N GLU A 93 12.82 2.11 -0.38
CA GLU A 93 13.15 3.31 -1.16
C GLU A 93 12.05 4.38 -1.14
N ALA A 94 10.82 4.02 -0.76
CA ALA A 94 9.71 4.96 -0.57
C ALA A 94 10.02 6.05 0.48
N GLN A 95 10.89 5.74 1.45
CA GLN A 95 11.28 6.65 2.53
C GLN A 95 12.16 7.83 2.04
N ASN A 96 12.70 7.76 0.83
CA ASN A 96 13.51 8.82 0.24
C ASN A 96 12.65 9.99 -0.30
N ILE A 97 11.35 9.80 -0.43
CA ILE A 97 10.41 10.80 -0.97
C ILE A 97 9.89 11.71 0.15
N LYS A 98 9.97 13.02 -0.05
CA LYS A 98 9.31 13.99 0.83
C LYS A 98 7.81 13.99 0.55
N LEU A 99 6.99 13.99 1.60
CA LEU A 99 5.53 13.93 1.47
C LEU A 99 4.89 15.28 1.81
N ILE A 100 3.94 15.70 0.99
CA ILE A 100 3.02 16.82 1.27
C ILE A 100 1.60 16.25 1.28
N GLY A 101 0.97 16.18 2.44
CA GLY A 101 -0.41 15.73 2.59
C GLY A 101 -1.40 16.87 2.50
N ILE A 102 -2.42 16.74 1.65
CA ILE A 102 -3.50 17.72 1.50
C ILE A 102 -4.80 17.09 2.02
N THR A 103 -5.34 17.70 3.07
CA THR A 103 -6.64 17.31 3.60
C THR A 103 -7.64 18.47 3.55
N GLY A 104 -8.92 18.17 3.68
CA GLY A 104 -10.02 19.14 3.66
C GLY A 104 -11.29 18.56 3.04
N THR A 105 -12.41 19.25 3.21
CA THR A 105 -13.69 18.84 2.62
C THR A 105 -13.69 19.01 1.10
N ASN A 106 -13.22 20.17 0.62
CA ASN A 106 -13.17 20.51 -0.81
C ASN A 106 -11.78 21.06 -1.20
N GLY A 107 -11.50 21.09 -2.50
CA GLY A 107 -10.30 21.73 -3.07
C GLY A 107 -9.02 20.90 -2.98
N LYS A 108 -9.03 19.70 -2.40
CA LYS A 108 -7.82 18.86 -2.28
C LYS A 108 -7.10 18.67 -3.62
N THR A 109 -7.82 18.24 -4.64
CA THR A 109 -7.28 17.99 -5.98
C THR A 109 -6.71 19.27 -6.61
N SER A 110 -7.41 20.39 -6.50
CA SER A 110 -6.91 21.67 -7.04
C SER A 110 -5.65 22.13 -6.32
N VAL A 111 -5.62 22.04 -4.99
CA VAL A 111 -4.45 22.44 -4.19
C VAL A 111 -3.26 21.52 -4.45
N SER A 112 -3.47 20.20 -4.53
CA SER A 112 -2.40 19.25 -4.85
C SER A 112 -1.79 19.54 -6.24
N PHE A 113 -2.62 19.86 -7.22
CA PHE A 113 -2.20 20.23 -8.55
C PHE A 113 -1.40 21.52 -8.57
N PHE A 114 -1.88 22.58 -7.89
CA PHE A 114 -1.14 23.86 -7.81
C PHE A 114 0.20 23.73 -7.11
N ILE A 115 0.26 22.95 -5.99
CA ILE A 115 1.54 22.70 -5.30
C ILE A 115 2.51 21.97 -6.24
N SER A 116 2.05 20.94 -6.95
CA SER A 116 2.89 20.22 -7.90
C SER A 116 3.45 21.17 -8.98
N GLN A 117 2.61 22.00 -9.60
CA GLN A 117 3.06 22.96 -10.61
C GLN A 117 4.06 23.99 -10.07
N LEU A 118 3.84 24.51 -8.85
CA LEU A 118 4.77 25.44 -8.22
C LEU A 118 6.13 24.81 -7.94
N LEU A 119 6.15 23.56 -7.44
CA LEU A 119 7.39 22.83 -7.21
C LEU A 119 8.13 22.54 -8.50
N GLU A 120 7.43 22.13 -9.56
CA GLU A 120 8.03 21.91 -10.87
C GLU A 120 8.61 23.20 -11.49
N ALA A 121 7.93 24.35 -11.29
CA ALA A 121 8.47 25.64 -11.69
C ALA A 121 9.75 26.03 -10.94
N LEU A 122 9.96 25.47 -9.75
CA LEU A 122 11.20 25.57 -8.96
C LEU A 122 12.23 24.49 -9.29
N ASN A 123 12.01 23.70 -10.36
CA ASN A 123 12.82 22.57 -10.78
C ASN A 123 12.87 21.41 -9.74
N VAL A 124 11.85 21.29 -8.89
CA VAL A 124 11.67 20.14 -7.99
C VAL A 124 10.77 19.10 -8.66
N ARG A 125 11.29 17.92 -8.93
CA ARG A 125 10.52 16.83 -9.58
C ARG A 125 9.44 16.31 -8.64
N THR A 126 8.19 16.41 -9.05
CA THR A 126 7.03 16.16 -8.19
C THR A 126 6.10 15.08 -8.75
N GLY A 127 5.56 14.23 -7.87
CA GLY A 127 4.50 13.29 -8.18
C GLY A 127 3.23 13.64 -7.40
N VAL A 128 2.06 13.28 -7.94
CA VAL A 128 0.75 13.47 -7.29
C VAL A 128 0.05 12.13 -7.15
N ILE A 129 -0.51 11.87 -5.96
CA ILE A 129 -1.37 10.71 -5.66
C ILE A 129 -2.72 11.23 -5.18
N GLY A 130 -3.79 11.01 -5.93
CA GLY A 130 -5.09 11.56 -5.56
C GLY A 130 -6.22 11.12 -6.48
N THR A 131 -7.29 11.90 -6.48
CA THR A 131 -8.54 11.63 -7.22
C THR A 131 -8.32 11.44 -8.73
N LEU A 132 -7.36 12.13 -9.32
CA LEU A 132 -7.01 12.00 -10.73
C LEU A 132 -6.09 10.80 -11.03
N GLY A 133 -5.80 10.00 -10.01
CA GLY A 133 -4.91 8.85 -10.10
C GLY A 133 -3.52 9.10 -9.51
N ILE A 134 -2.55 8.32 -10.00
CA ILE A 134 -1.15 8.41 -9.61
C ILE A 134 -0.37 8.93 -10.81
N SER A 135 0.22 10.13 -10.70
CA SER A 135 1.03 10.70 -11.78
C SER A 135 2.24 9.81 -12.08
N HIS A 136 2.77 9.88 -13.28
CA HIS A 136 3.91 9.08 -13.72
C HIS A 136 3.71 7.55 -13.58
N SER A 137 2.46 7.08 -13.48
CA SER A 137 2.09 5.67 -13.39
C SER A 137 0.89 5.39 -14.29
N ASP A 138 0.85 4.21 -14.89
CA ASP A 138 -0.31 3.73 -15.66
C ASP A 138 -1.45 3.22 -14.75
N ASN A 139 -1.22 3.20 -13.43
CA ASN A 139 -2.18 2.70 -12.45
C ASN A 139 -3.27 3.73 -12.17
N LYS A 140 -4.49 3.45 -12.63
CA LYS A 140 -5.69 4.17 -12.22
C LYS A 140 -6.12 3.69 -10.84
N THR A 141 -6.37 4.61 -9.93
CA THR A 141 -6.97 4.30 -8.63
C THR A 141 -8.46 4.62 -8.64
N SER A 142 -9.28 3.75 -8.04
CA SER A 142 -10.72 4.00 -7.89
C SER A 142 -11.06 4.93 -6.71
N ASN A 143 -10.10 5.17 -5.83
CA ASN A 143 -10.25 5.96 -4.61
C ASN A 143 -9.37 7.19 -4.64
N THR A 144 -9.85 8.31 -4.08
CA THR A 144 -9.06 9.55 -3.89
C THR A 144 -7.75 9.29 -3.15
N THR A 145 -7.79 8.47 -2.11
CA THR A 145 -6.62 7.98 -1.38
C THR A 145 -6.56 6.47 -1.54
N PRO A 146 -5.56 5.93 -2.25
CA PRO A 146 -5.35 4.49 -2.36
C PRO A 146 -5.08 3.82 -1.01
N ASP A 147 -4.98 2.50 -0.99
CA ASP A 147 -4.51 1.77 0.19
C ASP A 147 -3.00 1.98 0.41
N ILE A 148 -2.56 1.71 1.64
CA ILE A 148 -1.18 1.98 2.07
C ILE A 148 -0.12 1.28 1.20
N PHE A 149 -0.34 0.04 0.75
CA PHE A 149 0.62 -0.67 -0.07
C PHE A 149 0.73 -0.07 -1.47
N THR A 150 -0.40 0.36 -2.04
CA THR A 150 -0.45 1.09 -3.32
C THR A 150 0.31 2.41 -3.21
N ILE A 151 0.13 3.16 -2.11
CA ILE A 151 0.87 4.42 -1.86
C ILE A 151 2.37 4.15 -1.78
N TYR A 152 2.82 3.22 -0.92
CA TYR A 152 4.24 2.94 -0.74
C TYR A 152 4.90 2.37 -2.00
N LYS A 153 4.20 1.54 -2.77
CA LYS A 153 4.64 1.07 -4.09
C LYS A 153 4.88 2.24 -5.04
N SER A 154 3.93 3.19 -5.09
CA SER A 154 4.03 4.37 -5.93
C SER A 154 5.19 5.28 -5.50
N LEU A 155 5.38 5.47 -4.20
CA LEU A 155 6.51 6.24 -3.67
C LEU A 155 7.86 5.60 -4.02
N GLN A 156 7.95 4.27 -3.97
CA GLN A 156 9.16 3.56 -4.41
C GLN A 156 9.40 3.72 -5.92
N GLU A 157 8.34 3.67 -6.74
CA GLU A 157 8.45 3.95 -8.18
C GLU A 157 8.88 5.40 -8.44
N TYR A 158 8.37 6.36 -7.66
CA TYR A 158 8.79 7.76 -7.71
C TYR A 158 10.27 7.92 -7.38
N SER A 159 10.75 7.29 -6.31
CA SER A 159 12.17 7.30 -5.94
C SER A 159 13.05 6.80 -7.10
N LYS A 160 12.69 5.68 -7.73
CA LYS A 160 13.41 5.13 -8.89
C LYS A 160 13.40 6.05 -10.11
N LYS A 161 12.37 6.87 -10.27
CA LYS A 161 12.25 7.87 -11.35
C LYS A 161 12.91 9.20 -11.00
N GLY A 162 13.53 9.32 -9.81
CA GLY A 162 14.16 10.53 -9.32
C GLY A 162 13.18 11.65 -8.98
N ILE A 163 11.94 11.34 -8.66
CA ILE A 163 10.96 12.26 -8.07
C ILE A 163 11.38 12.53 -6.62
N GLU A 164 11.34 13.78 -6.20
CA GLU A 164 11.81 14.21 -4.89
C GLU A 164 10.66 14.43 -3.89
N VAL A 165 9.52 14.88 -4.39
CA VAL A 165 8.35 15.23 -3.58
C VAL A 165 7.12 14.52 -4.11
N ALA A 166 6.32 13.92 -3.22
CA ALA A 166 4.98 13.42 -3.54
C ALA A 166 3.92 14.25 -2.81
N VAL A 167 2.94 14.76 -3.57
CA VAL A 167 1.76 15.43 -3.04
C VAL A 167 0.62 14.42 -2.97
N ILE A 168 0.06 14.16 -1.78
CA ILE A 168 -0.95 13.14 -1.56
C ILE A 168 -2.26 13.77 -1.08
N GLU A 169 -3.36 13.46 -1.76
CA GLU A 169 -4.69 13.79 -1.27
C GLU A 169 -5.08 12.85 -0.13
N ALA A 170 -5.09 13.37 1.11
CA ALA A 170 -5.45 12.64 2.32
C ALA A 170 -6.93 12.86 2.65
N ALA A 171 -7.80 11.97 2.20
CA ALA A 171 -9.21 12.00 2.59
C ALA A 171 -9.36 11.62 4.08
N SER A 172 -10.25 12.29 4.82
CA SER A 172 -10.47 12.03 6.25
C SER A 172 -10.81 10.56 6.55
N HIS A 173 -11.59 9.92 5.68
CA HIS A 173 -11.88 8.49 5.77
C HIS A 173 -10.64 7.60 5.61
N ALA A 174 -9.67 8.02 4.82
CA ALA A 174 -8.44 7.27 4.64
C ALA A 174 -7.54 7.31 5.88
N LEU A 175 -7.53 8.44 6.60
CA LEU A 175 -6.84 8.59 7.89
C LEU A 175 -7.47 7.69 8.97
N ILE A 176 -8.81 7.68 9.08
CA ILE A 176 -9.53 6.83 10.03
C ILE A 176 -9.31 5.33 9.73
N GLN A 177 -9.12 4.97 8.46
CA GLN A 177 -8.93 3.60 8.00
C GLN A 177 -7.44 3.16 7.94
N ASN A 178 -6.53 3.93 8.52
CA ASN A 178 -5.08 3.66 8.50
C ASN A 178 -4.52 3.41 7.09
N ARG A 179 -5.00 4.17 6.08
CA ARG A 179 -4.49 4.09 4.71
C ARG A 179 -3.26 4.98 4.47
N LEU A 180 -2.98 5.86 5.45
CA LEU A 180 -1.85 6.80 5.46
C LEU A 180 -1.10 6.68 6.77
#